data_fb8e427fc9a3dc041bff5ab00a29a928
#
_entry.id   fb8e427fc9a3dc041bff5ab00a29a928
#
_cell.length_a   1.000
_cell.length_b   1.000
_cell.length_c   1.000
_cell.angle_alpha   90.00
_cell.angle_beta   90.00
_cell.angle_gamma   90.00
#
_symmetry.space_group_name_H-M   'P 1'
#
loop_
_entity.id
_entity.type
_entity.pdbx_description
1 polymer ?
#
loop_
_entity_poly.entity_id
_entity_poly.type
_entity_poly.pdbx_seq_one_letter_code
_entity_poly.pdbx_strand_id
1 'polypeptide(L)'
;MTDTLVYTDSIQRVGHTIIDGVKVVQHTCVIPLADPKAMRVTMVKLNSDMYRDNRDICRRDFAAFEDAAFQLQEECFTRDSE
;
A
#
# COMPACT_ATOMS: atom_id res chain seq x y z
N MET A 1 -40.09 4.32 -2.73
CA MET A 1 -38.66 4.52 -2.53
C MET A 1 -37.91 3.26 -2.94
N THR A 2 -36.86 3.43 -3.73
CA THR A 2 -36.04 2.31 -4.20
C THR A 2 -34.74 2.30 -3.45
N ASP A 3 -34.40 1.14 -2.90
CA ASP A 3 -33.17 0.98 -2.17
C ASP A 3 -32.26 -0.01 -2.91
N THR A 4 -30.97 0.30 -2.99
CA THR A 4 -30.01 -0.53 -3.68
C THR A 4 -28.79 -0.72 -2.77
N LEU A 5 -28.46 -1.98 -2.50
CA LEU A 5 -27.24 -2.30 -1.76
C LEU A 5 -26.11 -2.50 -2.76
N VAL A 6 -25.04 -1.71 -2.62
CA VAL A 6 -23.90 -1.76 -3.50
C VAL A 6 -22.65 -2.10 -2.69
N TYR A 7 -21.86 -3.07 -3.19
CA TYR A 7 -20.61 -3.44 -2.55
C TYR A 7 -19.45 -2.84 -3.33
N THR A 8 -18.49 -2.29 -2.60
CA THR A 8 -17.25 -1.80 -3.18
C THR A 8 -16.10 -2.52 -2.50
N ASP A 9 -15.40 -3.34 -3.25
CA ASP A 9 -14.29 -4.12 -2.72
C ASP A 9 -12.96 -3.50 -3.08
N SER A 10 -11.96 -3.76 -2.26
CA SER A 10 -10.60 -3.30 -2.50
C SER A 10 -9.60 -4.36 -2.04
N ILE A 11 -8.40 -4.29 -2.62
CA ILE A 11 -7.26 -5.08 -2.16
C ILE A 11 -6.41 -4.17 -1.28
N GLN A 12 -6.06 -4.66 -0.10
CA GLN A 12 -5.19 -3.93 0.82
C GLN A 12 -3.97 -4.77 1.14
N ARG A 13 -2.80 -4.15 1.07
CA ARG A 13 -1.54 -4.78 1.46
C ARG A 13 -0.85 -3.86 2.45
N VAL A 14 -0.33 -4.44 3.54
CA VAL A 14 0.38 -3.70 4.58
C VAL A 14 1.74 -4.35 4.78
N GLY A 15 2.79 -3.53 4.76
CA GLY A 15 4.14 -3.97 5.05
C GLY A 15 4.77 -3.07 6.09
N HIS A 16 5.84 -3.54 6.69
CA HIS A 16 6.55 -2.79 7.72
C HIS A 16 8.04 -2.84 7.46
N THR A 17 8.72 -1.71 7.69
CA THR A 17 10.17 -1.69 7.80
C THR A 17 10.51 -1.96 9.26
N ILE A 18 11.22 -3.07 9.51
CA ILE A 18 11.61 -3.50 10.86
C ILE A 18 13.12 -3.39 10.99
N ILE A 19 13.57 -2.64 11.99
CA ILE A 19 14.99 -2.44 12.26
C ILE A 19 15.22 -2.84 13.72
N ASP A 20 16.14 -3.77 13.95
CA ASP A 20 16.46 -4.26 15.29
C ASP A 20 15.22 -4.74 16.05
N GLY A 21 14.29 -5.40 15.34
CA GLY A 21 13.07 -5.91 15.94
C GLY A 21 11.98 -4.87 16.17
N VAL A 22 12.19 -3.62 15.77
CA VAL A 22 11.24 -2.52 15.98
C VAL A 22 10.58 -2.15 14.66
N LYS A 23 9.25 -2.04 14.66
CA LYS A 23 8.50 -1.57 13.49
C LYS A 23 8.68 -0.05 13.40
N VAL A 24 9.46 0.38 12.41
CA VAL A 24 9.81 1.80 12.26
C VAL A 24 8.81 2.53 11.36
N VAL A 25 8.39 1.89 10.28
CA VAL A 25 7.49 2.49 9.29
C VAL A 25 6.47 1.46 8.86
N GLN A 26 5.25 1.91 8.64
CA GLN A 26 4.19 1.09 8.04
C GLN A 26 3.92 1.59 6.62
N HIS A 27 3.94 0.66 5.67
CA HIS A 27 3.60 0.93 4.27
C HIS A 27 2.24 0.32 3.98
N THR A 28 1.35 1.09 3.38
CA THR A 28 0.00 0.61 3.07
C THR A 28 -0.34 0.89 1.62
N CYS A 29 -0.94 -0.09 0.97
CA CYS A 29 -1.43 0.03 -0.40
C CYS A 29 -2.90 -0.39 -0.42
N VAL A 30 -3.75 0.45 -1.03
CA VAL A 30 -5.18 0.14 -1.22
C VAL A 30 -5.51 0.31 -2.69
N ILE A 31 -6.05 -0.75 -3.29
CA ILE A 31 -6.45 -0.75 -4.70
C ILE A 31 -7.95 -1.01 -4.78
N PRO A 32 -8.77 0.01 -5.10
CA PRO A 32 -10.20 -0.21 -5.34
C PRO A 32 -10.39 -1.08 -6.57
N LEU A 33 -11.14 -2.17 -6.45
CA LEU A 33 -11.32 -3.09 -7.57
C LEU A 33 -12.18 -2.50 -8.68
N ALA A 34 -13.09 -1.58 -8.33
CA ALA A 34 -13.92 -0.90 -9.31
C ALA A 34 -13.13 0.10 -10.15
N ASP A 35 -12.04 0.64 -9.60
CA ASP A 35 -11.19 1.61 -10.28
C ASP A 35 -9.74 1.47 -9.81
N PRO A 36 -8.98 0.52 -10.37
CA PRO A 36 -7.59 0.30 -9.97
C PRO A 36 -6.68 1.51 -10.16
N LYS A 37 -7.05 2.47 -11.00
CA LYS A 37 -6.29 3.72 -11.18
C LYS A 37 -6.26 4.55 -9.90
N ALA A 38 -7.25 4.38 -9.03
CA ALA A 38 -7.35 5.13 -7.78
C ALA A 38 -6.53 4.51 -6.65
N MET A 39 -5.55 3.68 -6.98
CA MET A 39 -4.66 3.08 -5.99
C MET A 39 -4.00 4.15 -5.14
N ARG A 40 -3.92 3.87 -3.83
CA ARG A 40 -3.24 4.74 -2.87
C ARG A 40 -2.12 3.98 -2.20
N VAL A 41 -0.95 4.62 -2.12
CA VAL A 41 0.20 4.09 -1.40
C VAL A 41 0.59 5.13 -0.36
N THR A 42 0.63 4.72 0.90
CA THR A 42 0.95 5.62 1.99
C THR A 42 2.02 5.04 2.89
N MET A 43 2.70 5.92 3.61
CA MET A 43 3.73 5.56 4.58
C MET A 43 3.43 6.27 5.89
N VAL A 44 3.43 5.52 6.99
CA VAL A 44 3.21 6.07 8.32
C VAL A 44 4.44 5.79 9.16
N LYS A 45 4.98 6.81 9.81
CA LYS A 45 6.13 6.67 10.69
C LYS A 45 5.66 6.22 12.06
N LEU A 46 6.07 5.02 12.46
CA LEU A 46 5.69 4.45 13.75
C LEU A 46 6.71 4.82 14.84
N ASN A 47 7.97 4.99 14.45
CA ASN A 47 9.03 5.41 15.35
C ASN A 47 9.84 6.50 14.65
N SER A 48 9.54 7.75 14.99
CA SER A 48 10.12 8.91 14.30
C SER A 48 11.62 9.03 14.49
N ASP A 49 12.12 8.67 15.66
CA ASP A 49 13.56 8.76 15.94
C ASP A 49 14.34 7.76 15.11
N MET A 50 13.89 6.49 15.07
CA MET A 50 14.53 5.48 14.26
C MET A 50 14.37 5.75 12.77
N TYR A 51 13.25 6.33 12.37
CA TYR A 51 13.06 6.74 10.98
C TYR A 51 14.11 7.78 10.58
N ARG A 52 14.30 8.78 11.42
CA ARG A 52 15.28 9.84 11.15
C ARG A 52 16.69 9.29 11.03
N ASP A 53 17.03 8.34 11.90
CA ASP A 53 18.39 7.75 11.92
C ASP A 53 18.60 6.75 10.79
N ASN A 54 17.53 6.20 10.20
CA ASN A 54 17.60 5.16 9.17
C ASN A 54 16.76 5.54 7.94
N ARG A 55 16.76 6.82 7.60
CA ARG A 55 15.94 7.35 6.52
C ARG A 55 16.18 6.66 5.19
N ASP A 56 17.43 6.35 4.86
CA ASP A 56 17.79 5.72 3.59
C ASP A 56 17.18 4.33 3.49
N ILE A 57 17.22 3.55 4.57
CA ILE A 57 16.64 2.21 4.60
C ILE A 57 15.12 2.30 4.41
N CYS A 58 14.47 3.23 5.10
CA CYS A 58 13.02 3.39 5.03
C CYS A 58 12.58 3.82 3.64
N ARG A 59 13.32 4.72 3.00
CA ARG A 59 13.03 5.16 1.64
C ARG A 59 13.21 4.05 0.62
N ARG A 60 14.26 3.25 0.78
CA ARG A 60 14.50 2.10 -0.07
C ARG A 60 13.35 1.11 0.03
N ASP A 61 12.92 0.81 1.26
CA ASP A 61 11.82 -0.12 1.48
C ASP A 61 10.50 0.43 0.93
N PHE A 62 10.27 1.73 1.07
CA PHE A 62 9.08 2.35 0.51
C PHE A 62 9.06 2.24 -1.01
N ALA A 63 10.19 2.48 -1.67
CA ALA A 63 10.30 2.34 -3.12
C ALA A 63 10.02 0.91 -3.57
N ALA A 64 10.56 -0.08 -2.86
CA ALA A 64 10.32 -1.48 -3.16
C ALA A 64 8.84 -1.85 -2.97
N PHE A 65 8.24 -1.33 -1.90
CA PHE A 65 6.81 -1.54 -1.64
C PHE A 65 5.95 -0.91 -2.73
N GLU A 66 6.29 0.29 -3.16
CA GLU A 66 5.58 0.99 -4.22
C GLU A 66 5.66 0.23 -5.54
N ASP A 67 6.84 -0.28 -5.89
CA ASP A 67 7.00 -1.09 -7.09
C ASP A 67 6.13 -2.34 -7.04
N ALA A 68 6.09 -3.01 -5.89
CA ALA A 68 5.23 -4.18 -5.71
C ALA A 68 3.75 -3.80 -5.81
N ALA A 69 3.39 -2.62 -5.33
CA ALA A 69 2.02 -2.12 -5.42
C ALA A 69 1.62 -1.86 -6.87
N PHE A 70 2.51 -1.29 -7.68
CA PHE A 70 2.25 -1.08 -9.10
C PHE A 70 2.10 -2.40 -9.85
N GLN A 71 2.88 -3.42 -9.51
CA GLN A 71 2.72 -4.74 -10.11
C GLN A 71 1.35 -5.34 -9.77
N LEU A 72 0.92 -5.17 -8.53
CA LEU A 72 -0.39 -5.65 -8.10
C LEU A 72 -1.51 -4.89 -8.82
N GLN A 73 -1.34 -3.60 -9.03
CA GLN A 73 -2.27 -2.78 -9.80
C GLN A 73 -2.39 -3.28 -11.24
N GLU A 74 -1.27 -3.62 -11.87
CA GLU A 74 -1.27 -4.16 -13.23
C GLU A 74 -2.03 -5.48 -13.31
N GLU A 75 -1.90 -6.34 -12.30
CA GLU A 75 -2.67 -7.57 -12.22
C GLU A 75 -4.18 -7.29 -12.17
N CYS A 76 -4.59 -6.23 -11.47
CA CYS A 76 -5.98 -5.84 -11.41
C CYS A 76 -6.49 -5.37 -12.76
N PHE A 77 -5.69 -4.59 -13.50
CA PHE A 77 -6.05 -4.18 -14.86
C PHE A 77 -6.19 -5.36 -15.79
N THR A 78 -5.30 -6.33 -15.70
CA THR A 78 -5.34 -7.53 -16.54
C THR A 78 -6.61 -8.34 -16.27
N ARG A 79 -7.03 -8.45 -15.02
CA ARG A 79 -8.26 -9.15 -14.68
C ARG A 79 -9.47 -8.48 -15.29
N ASP A 80 -9.52 -7.15 -15.27
CA ASP A 80 -10.64 -6.39 -15.83
C ASP A 80 -10.71 -6.55 -17.35
N SER A 81 -9.59 -6.86 -17.99
CA SER A 81 -9.54 -7.03 -19.45
C SER A 81 -10.05 -8.39 -19.90
N GLU A 82 -10.21 -9.32 -18.98
CA GLU A 82 -10.74 -10.65 -19.28
C GLU A 82 -12.26 -10.66 -19.12
#